data_4284247c35c79ded6b179a5992dc8ec6
#
_entry.id   4284247c35c79ded6b179a5992dc8ec6
#
_cell.length_a   1.000
_cell.length_b   1.000
_cell.length_c   1.000
_cell.angle_alpha   90.00
_cell.angle_beta   90.00
_cell.angle_gamma   90.00
#
_symmetry.space_group_name_H-M   'P 1'
#
loop_
_entity.id
_entity.type
_entity.pdbx_description
1 polymer ?
#
loop_
_entity_poly.entity_id
_entity_poly.type
_entity_poly.pdbx_seq_one_letter_code
_entity_poly.pdbx_strand_id
1 'polypeptide(L)'
;LVRPRVIMLENVEEFKTWGPLNRGHHPIKSKQGKTFEKFVQQLTDLGYDVQFRELVAADYGAPTMRKRFFMIARCDGQPIVWPDPTHAPADSEAVKAGLLKPYVGAYTQLDFSLPCPSIFDTSEEIKEKYGIRAVRPLAPKTMERIARGLKKFVLDNPEPFIIQCNHGGERRPNDIREP
;
A
#
# COMPACT_ATOMS: atom_id res chain seq x y z
N LEU A 1 -12.30 -0.71 -31.80
CA LEU A 1 -12.55 -0.86 -30.36
C LEU A 1 -12.31 -2.31 -29.99
N VAL A 2 -11.41 -2.53 -29.02
CA VAL A 2 -11.15 -3.87 -28.49
C VAL A 2 -12.24 -4.15 -27.42
N ARG A 3 -12.90 -5.31 -27.49
CA ARG A 3 -13.86 -5.79 -26.50
C ARG A 3 -13.28 -7.05 -25.84
N PRO A 4 -12.45 -6.92 -24.80
CA PRO A 4 -11.84 -8.06 -24.11
C PRO A 4 -12.93 -8.88 -23.40
N ARG A 5 -12.77 -10.20 -23.34
CA ARG A 5 -13.70 -11.09 -22.62
C ARG A 5 -13.69 -10.84 -21.13
N VAL A 6 -12.54 -10.48 -20.58
CA VAL A 6 -12.33 -10.21 -19.15
C VAL A 6 -11.56 -8.90 -19.01
N ILE A 7 -12.00 -8.07 -18.09
CA ILE A 7 -11.33 -6.85 -17.64
C ILE A 7 -10.97 -7.04 -16.17
N MET A 8 -9.72 -6.85 -15.82
CA MET A 8 -9.27 -6.76 -14.43
C MET A 8 -8.71 -5.35 -14.20
N LEU A 9 -9.14 -4.72 -13.12
CA LEU A 9 -8.73 -3.37 -12.75
C LEU A 9 -8.35 -3.34 -11.28
N GLU A 10 -7.22 -2.71 -10.97
CA GLU A 10 -6.81 -2.35 -9.62
C GLU A 10 -6.78 -0.83 -9.50
N ASN A 11 -7.22 -0.31 -8.35
CA ASN A 11 -7.18 1.11 -8.05
C ASN A 11 -7.13 1.34 -6.52
N VAL A 12 -7.05 2.60 -6.13
CA VAL A 12 -7.23 3.01 -4.74
C VAL A 12 -8.70 2.87 -4.32
N GLU A 13 -8.96 2.72 -3.02
CA GLU A 13 -10.32 2.58 -2.48
C GLU A 13 -11.22 3.77 -2.83
N GLU A 14 -10.62 4.96 -2.89
CA GLU A 14 -11.30 6.21 -3.21
C GLU A 14 -11.86 6.25 -4.63
N PHE A 15 -11.45 5.33 -5.52
CA PHE A 15 -12.00 5.22 -6.87
C PHE A 15 -13.53 5.13 -6.87
N LYS A 16 -14.13 4.43 -5.90
CA LYS A 16 -15.58 4.35 -5.73
C LYS A 16 -16.25 5.70 -5.40
N THR A 17 -15.47 6.62 -4.90
CA THR A 17 -15.96 7.95 -4.48
C THR A 17 -15.85 9.00 -5.59
N TRP A 18 -15.27 8.66 -6.73
CA TRP A 18 -15.07 9.60 -7.82
C TRP A 18 -16.39 10.17 -8.35
N GLY A 19 -16.45 11.49 -8.39
CA GLY A 19 -17.58 12.26 -8.83
C GLY A 19 -17.16 13.42 -9.74
N PRO A 20 -18.13 14.12 -10.34
CA PRO A 20 -17.83 15.26 -11.19
C PRO A 20 -17.17 16.42 -10.41
N LEU A 21 -16.39 17.21 -11.13
CA LEU A 21 -15.73 18.39 -10.61
C LEU A 21 -16.59 19.65 -10.85
N ASN A 22 -16.47 20.63 -9.98
CA ASN A 22 -17.02 21.97 -10.20
C ASN A 22 -16.15 22.78 -11.19
N ARG A 23 -16.54 24.02 -11.49
CA ARG A 23 -15.77 24.90 -12.39
C ARG A 23 -14.34 25.21 -11.89
N GLY A 24 -14.10 25.12 -10.60
CA GLY A 24 -12.78 25.28 -9.96
C GLY A 24 -11.97 24.00 -9.88
N HIS A 25 -12.35 22.93 -10.59
CA HIS A 25 -11.69 21.62 -10.59
C HIS A 25 -11.66 20.90 -9.22
N HIS A 26 -12.61 21.23 -8.32
CA HIS A 26 -12.76 20.54 -7.04
C HIS A 26 -13.91 19.55 -7.07
N PRO A 27 -13.80 18.38 -6.38
CA PRO A 27 -14.86 17.39 -6.29
C PRO A 27 -16.15 17.97 -5.67
N ILE A 28 -17.29 17.71 -6.31
CA ILE A 28 -18.60 18.10 -5.78
C ILE A 28 -19.04 17.03 -4.78
N LYS A 29 -18.96 17.33 -3.49
CA LYS A 29 -19.26 16.37 -2.40
C LYS A 29 -20.64 15.72 -2.53
N SER A 30 -21.67 16.46 -2.90
CA SER A 30 -23.05 15.91 -3.10
C SER A 30 -23.18 15.00 -4.32
N LYS A 31 -22.17 14.91 -5.18
CA LYS A 31 -22.11 14.04 -6.35
C LYS A 31 -21.01 12.97 -6.27
N GLN A 32 -20.52 12.73 -5.07
CA GLN A 32 -19.53 11.68 -4.81
C GLN A 32 -20.06 10.32 -5.25
N GLY A 33 -19.23 9.52 -5.93
CA GLY A 33 -19.57 8.21 -6.48
C GLY A 33 -20.21 8.22 -7.86
N LYS A 34 -20.78 9.36 -8.32
CA LYS A 34 -21.55 9.40 -9.59
C LYS A 34 -20.70 9.07 -10.83
N THR A 35 -19.42 9.38 -10.84
CA THR A 35 -18.53 9.02 -11.95
C THR A 35 -18.24 7.52 -11.95
N PHE A 36 -18.04 6.94 -10.77
CA PHE A 36 -17.86 5.50 -10.61
C PHE A 36 -19.13 4.72 -11.01
N GLU A 37 -20.31 5.13 -10.52
CA GLU A 37 -21.59 4.52 -10.88
C GLU A 37 -21.78 4.51 -12.40
N LYS A 38 -21.53 5.67 -13.06
CA LYS A 38 -21.61 5.79 -14.52
C LYS A 38 -20.63 4.85 -15.24
N PHE A 39 -19.41 4.72 -14.72
CA PHE A 39 -18.40 3.82 -15.28
C PHE A 39 -18.84 2.36 -15.21
N VAL A 40 -19.36 1.92 -14.05
CA VAL A 40 -19.91 0.56 -13.90
C VAL A 40 -21.11 0.34 -14.82
N GLN A 41 -22.02 1.31 -14.90
CA GLN A 41 -23.20 1.22 -15.78
C GLN A 41 -22.80 1.08 -17.25
N GLN A 42 -21.80 1.83 -17.71
CA GLN A 42 -21.31 1.71 -19.10
C GLN A 42 -20.77 0.31 -19.41
N LEU A 43 -20.09 -0.33 -18.46
CA LEU A 43 -19.63 -1.72 -18.63
C LEU A 43 -20.82 -2.69 -18.68
N THR A 44 -21.80 -2.50 -17.81
CA THR A 44 -23.02 -3.31 -17.77
C THR A 44 -23.82 -3.18 -19.07
N ASP A 45 -23.97 -1.96 -19.60
CA ASP A 45 -24.65 -1.68 -20.87
C ASP A 45 -23.93 -2.34 -22.08
N LEU A 46 -22.61 -2.53 -21.97
CA LEU A 46 -21.80 -3.27 -22.94
C LEU A 46 -21.89 -4.80 -22.77
N GLY A 47 -22.70 -5.29 -21.82
CA GLY A 47 -22.93 -6.70 -21.58
C GLY A 47 -21.88 -7.37 -20.68
N TYR A 48 -21.17 -6.58 -19.83
CA TYR A 48 -20.31 -7.15 -18.81
C TYR A 48 -21.08 -7.39 -17.52
N ASP A 49 -20.88 -8.56 -16.92
CA ASP A 49 -21.11 -8.79 -15.50
C ASP A 49 -19.95 -8.18 -14.71
N VAL A 50 -20.24 -7.30 -13.76
CA VAL A 50 -19.23 -6.50 -13.05
C VAL A 50 -19.29 -6.78 -11.56
N GLN A 51 -18.18 -7.20 -11.00
CA GLN A 51 -18.02 -7.33 -9.54
C GLN A 51 -16.78 -6.56 -9.08
N PHE A 52 -16.83 -6.06 -7.86
CA PHE A 52 -15.65 -5.41 -7.25
C PHE A 52 -15.58 -5.71 -5.76
N ARG A 53 -14.34 -5.73 -5.25
CA ARG A 53 -14.02 -5.97 -3.83
C ARG A 53 -12.86 -5.06 -3.41
N GLU A 54 -12.79 -4.79 -2.12
CA GLU A 54 -11.58 -4.26 -1.50
C GLU A 54 -10.83 -5.45 -0.89
N LEU A 55 -9.57 -5.61 -1.29
CA LEU A 55 -8.74 -6.70 -0.81
C LEU A 55 -7.51 -6.14 -0.09
N VAL A 56 -7.13 -6.78 1.01
CA VAL A 56 -5.93 -6.46 1.79
C VAL A 56 -4.82 -7.40 1.35
N ALA A 57 -3.67 -6.85 1.01
CA ALA A 57 -2.56 -7.65 0.48
C ALA A 57 -2.05 -8.71 1.47
N ALA A 58 -2.09 -8.41 2.78
CA ALA A 58 -1.70 -9.35 3.82
C ALA A 58 -2.55 -10.63 3.84
N ASP A 59 -3.84 -10.55 3.50
CA ASP A 59 -4.73 -11.72 3.43
C ASP A 59 -4.27 -12.75 2.39
N TYR A 60 -3.41 -12.34 1.46
CA TYR A 60 -2.85 -13.16 0.38
C TYR A 60 -1.34 -13.41 0.51
N GLY A 61 -0.77 -13.12 1.69
CA GLY A 61 0.63 -13.42 2.02
C GLY A 61 1.64 -12.35 1.62
N ALA A 62 1.20 -11.17 1.19
CA ALA A 62 2.10 -10.04 1.01
C ALA A 62 2.39 -9.35 2.37
N PRO A 63 3.64 -8.95 2.65
CA PRO A 63 4.01 -8.35 3.94
C PRO A 63 3.62 -6.87 4.02
N THR A 64 2.35 -6.57 3.79
CA THR A 64 1.80 -5.21 3.85
C THR A 64 0.30 -5.21 4.05
N MET A 65 -0.19 -4.32 4.90
CA MET A 65 -1.63 -4.06 5.11
C MET A 65 -2.25 -3.19 4.00
N ARG A 66 -1.59 -3.10 2.84
CA ARG A 66 -2.07 -2.30 1.72
C ARG A 66 -3.41 -2.81 1.22
N LYS A 67 -4.46 -2.01 1.39
CA LYS A 67 -5.80 -2.28 0.89
C LYS A 67 -6.02 -1.60 -0.46
N ARG A 68 -6.63 -2.31 -1.41
CA ARG A 68 -6.88 -1.83 -2.77
C ARG A 68 -8.26 -2.27 -3.25
N PHE A 69 -8.81 -1.43 -4.11
CA PHE A 69 -9.99 -1.75 -4.89
C PHE A 69 -9.60 -2.64 -6.07
N PHE A 70 -10.31 -3.75 -6.24
CA PHE A 70 -10.20 -4.61 -7.40
C PHE A 70 -11.56 -4.74 -8.07
N MET A 71 -11.58 -4.76 -9.39
CA MET A 71 -12.78 -5.01 -10.18
C MET A 71 -12.48 -6.09 -11.22
N ILE A 72 -13.44 -7.00 -11.39
CA ILE A 72 -13.45 -7.97 -12.46
C ILE A 72 -14.74 -7.76 -13.24
N ALA A 73 -14.63 -7.64 -14.57
CA ALA A 73 -15.79 -7.58 -15.46
C ALA A 73 -15.64 -8.64 -16.56
N ARG A 74 -16.73 -9.39 -16.83
CA ARG A 74 -16.77 -10.47 -17.82
C ARG A 74 -17.97 -10.34 -18.73
N CYS A 75 -17.78 -10.60 -20.04
CA CYS A 75 -18.86 -10.62 -21.02
C CYS A 75 -18.98 -11.98 -21.78
N ASP A 76 -18.42 -13.04 -21.19
CA ASP A 76 -18.36 -14.38 -21.78
C ASP A 76 -19.30 -15.38 -21.09
N GLY A 77 -20.17 -14.92 -20.19
CA GLY A 77 -21.13 -15.74 -19.45
C GLY A 77 -20.51 -16.68 -18.42
N GLN A 78 -19.19 -16.59 -18.18
CA GLN A 78 -18.52 -17.39 -17.15
C GLN A 78 -18.58 -16.68 -15.79
N PRO A 79 -18.66 -17.43 -14.69
CA PRO A 79 -18.70 -16.83 -13.35
C PRO A 79 -17.42 -16.05 -13.03
N ILE A 80 -17.57 -14.96 -12.28
CA ILE A 80 -16.45 -14.23 -11.70
C ILE A 80 -16.04 -14.96 -10.42
N VAL A 81 -14.79 -15.42 -10.38
CA VAL A 81 -14.22 -16.13 -9.23
C VAL A 81 -13.19 -15.22 -8.57
N TRP A 82 -13.31 -15.04 -7.28
CA TRP A 82 -12.35 -14.31 -6.45
C TRP A 82 -11.45 -15.28 -5.70
N PRO A 83 -10.17 -14.95 -5.49
CA PRO A 83 -9.30 -15.77 -4.67
C PRO A 83 -9.76 -15.76 -3.21
N ASP A 84 -9.63 -16.91 -2.55
CA ASP A 84 -9.85 -17.00 -1.11
C ASP A 84 -8.60 -16.52 -0.36
N PRO A 85 -8.75 -15.86 0.81
CA PRO A 85 -7.63 -15.52 1.68
C PRO A 85 -6.83 -16.76 2.07
N THR A 86 -5.49 -16.61 2.12
CA THR A 86 -4.55 -17.66 2.53
C THR A 86 -3.89 -17.36 3.86
N HIS A 87 -4.00 -16.12 4.33
CA HIS A 87 -3.37 -15.62 5.55
C HIS A 87 -4.38 -14.81 6.38
N ALA A 88 -4.11 -14.71 7.69
CA ALA A 88 -4.90 -13.92 8.63
C ALA A 88 -4.03 -13.47 9.82
N PRO A 89 -4.53 -12.60 10.72
CA PRO A 89 -3.85 -12.27 11.97
C PRO A 89 -3.48 -13.52 12.78
N ALA A 90 -2.30 -13.54 13.38
CA ALA A 90 -1.77 -14.70 14.10
C ALA A 90 -2.67 -15.18 15.26
N ASP A 91 -3.43 -14.26 15.85
CA ASP A 91 -4.36 -14.53 16.95
C ASP A 91 -5.77 -14.94 16.47
N SER A 92 -6.01 -14.96 15.16
CA SER A 92 -7.32 -15.35 14.59
C SER A 92 -7.61 -16.84 14.81
N GLU A 93 -8.89 -17.18 14.94
CA GLU A 93 -9.34 -18.58 15.10
C GLU A 93 -8.96 -19.43 13.89
N ALA A 94 -8.96 -18.88 12.68
CA ALA A 94 -8.59 -19.59 11.46
C ALA A 94 -7.11 -19.99 11.46
N VAL A 95 -6.21 -19.15 11.99
CA VAL A 95 -4.78 -19.48 12.12
C VAL A 95 -4.56 -20.48 13.24
N LYS A 96 -5.20 -20.31 14.40
CA LYS A 96 -5.13 -21.28 15.51
C LYS A 96 -5.62 -22.67 15.12
N ALA A 97 -6.65 -22.73 14.26
CA ALA A 97 -7.18 -23.99 13.72
C ALA A 97 -6.34 -24.56 12.55
N GLY A 98 -5.28 -23.91 12.12
CA GLY A 98 -4.43 -24.34 11.00
C GLY A 98 -5.08 -24.21 9.61
N LEU A 99 -6.19 -23.48 9.50
CA LEU A 99 -6.90 -23.27 8.24
C LEU A 99 -6.23 -22.18 7.37
N LEU A 100 -5.66 -21.17 8.00
CA LEU A 100 -4.91 -20.09 7.35
C LEU A 100 -3.52 -19.97 7.96
N LYS A 101 -2.60 -19.35 7.22
CA LYS A 101 -1.27 -19.01 7.71
C LYS A 101 -1.31 -17.64 8.43
N PRO A 102 -0.42 -17.40 9.39
CA PRO A 102 -0.29 -16.07 9.98
C PRO A 102 0.24 -15.06 8.95
N TYR A 103 -0.10 -13.78 9.11
CA TYR A 103 0.45 -12.71 8.29
C TYR A 103 1.98 -12.73 8.26
N VAL A 104 2.52 -12.33 7.12
CA VAL A 104 3.97 -12.27 6.89
C VAL A 104 4.48 -10.89 7.32
N GLY A 105 5.44 -10.85 8.22
CA GLY A 105 6.03 -9.59 8.69
C GLY A 105 6.91 -8.93 7.63
N ALA A 106 6.97 -7.60 7.66
CA ALA A 106 7.73 -6.80 6.70
C ALA A 106 9.23 -7.13 6.69
N TYR A 107 9.79 -7.59 7.82
CA TYR A 107 11.20 -7.97 7.95
C TYR A 107 11.64 -9.04 6.96
N THR A 108 10.73 -9.90 6.48
CA THR A 108 11.03 -10.95 5.50
C THR A 108 11.48 -10.42 4.14
N GLN A 109 11.22 -9.14 3.88
CA GLN A 109 11.59 -8.45 2.64
C GLN A 109 12.79 -7.50 2.83
N LEU A 110 13.35 -7.43 4.03
CA LEU A 110 14.49 -6.59 4.33
C LEU A 110 15.78 -7.39 4.19
N ASP A 111 16.66 -6.96 3.31
CA ASP A 111 18.01 -7.51 3.21
C ASP A 111 18.95 -6.75 4.15
N PHE A 112 19.17 -7.31 5.33
CA PHE A 112 20.06 -6.73 6.35
C PHE A 112 21.55 -6.84 5.99
N SER A 113 21.92 -7.51 4.90
CA SER A 113 23.30 -7.55 4.41
C SER A 113 23.67 -6.33 3.57
N LEU A 114 22.67 -5.57 3.11
CA LEU A 114 22.90 -4.37 2.32
C LEU A 114 23.63 -3.30 3.15
N PRO A 115 24.67 -2.64 2.59
CA PRO A 115 25.38 -1.60 3.29
C PRO A 115 24.45 -0.41 3.55
N CYS A 116 24.48 0.10 4.78
CA CYS A 116 23.74 1.28 5.19
C CYS A 116 24.70 2.43 5.54
N PRO A 117 24.94 3.37 4.61
CA PRO A 117 25.79 4.54 4.90
C PRO A 117 25.23 5.37 6.05
N SER A 118 26.11 5.85 6.93
CA SER A 118 25.72 6.74 8.01
C SER A 118 25.11 8.04 7.45
N ILE A 119 24.14 8.60 8.18
CA ILE A 119 23.61 9.94 7.87
C ILE A 119 24.65 11.04 8.05
N PHE A 120 25.73 10.76 8.76
CA PHE A 120 26.86 11.67 9.03
C PHE A 120 28.01 11.51 8.02
N ASP A 121 28.05 10.43 7.22
CA ASP A 121 29.07 10.26 6.19
C ASP A 121 28.91 11.34 5.11
N THR A 122 30.03 11.80 4.57
CA THR A 122 30.04 12.72 3.41
C THR A 122 29.69 12.00 2.10
N SER A 123 29.40 12.76 1.04
CA SER A 123 29.17 12.20 -0.29
C SER A 123 30.39 11.43 -0.81
N GLU A 124 31.58 11.91 -0.51
CA GLU A 124 32.86 11.32 -0.90
C GLU A 124 33.09 9.99 -0.16
N GLU A 125 32.94 9.98 1.16
CA GLU A 125 33.07 8.77 1.98
C GLU A 125 32.09 7.68 1.57
N ILE A 126 30.85 8.03 1.28
CA ILE A 126 29.85 7.08 0.81
C ILE A 126 30.23 6.50 -0.55
N LYS A 127 30.72 7.36 -1.46
CA LYS A 127 31.17 6.92 -2.78
C LYS A 127 32.39 6.00 -2.70
N GLU A 128 33.36 6.34 -1.83
CA GLU A 128 34.58 5.55 -1.65
C GLU A 128 34.30 4.19 -1.00
N LYS A 129 33.49 4.17 0.08
CA LYS A 129 33.21 2.95 0.85
C LYS A 129 32.24 2.00 0.15
N TYR A 130 31.22 2.55 -0.53
CA TYR A 130 30.08 1.77 -1.02
C TYR A 130 29.86 1.85 -2.52
N GLY A 131 30.56 2.71 -3.24
CA GLY A 131 30.35 2.95 -4.66
C GLY A 131 29.02 3.65 -5.00
N ILE A 132 28.30 4.16 -4.01
CA ILE A 132 26.96 4.74 -4.13
C ILE A 132 27.05 6.26 -4.20
N ARG A 133 26.25 6.87 -5.07
CA ARG A 133 26.08 8.32 -5.08
C ARG A 133 25.01 8.75 -4.08
N ALA A 134 25.37 9.57 -3.11
CA ALA A 134 24.47 10.15 -2.14
C ALA A 134 24.65 11.67 -2.05
N VAL A 135 23.57 12.39 -1.74
CA VAL A 135 23.63 13.84 -1.50
C VAL A 135 23.84 14.08 -0.01
N ARG A 136 24.96 14.68 0.34
CA ARG A 136 25.37 15.03 1.71
C ARG A 136 26.05 16.43 1.73
N PRO A 137 25.93 17.17 2.82
CA PRO A 137 25.16 16.88 4.04
C PRO A 137 23.64 16.94 3.77
N LEU A 138 22.86 16.27 4.62
CA LEU A 138 21.41 16.41 4.58
C LEU A 138 20.99 17.82 5.02
N ALA A 139 19.90 18.33 4.45
CA ALA A 139 19.38 19.65 4.81
C ALA A 139 19.08 19.74 6.33
N PRO A 140 19.31 20.90 6.99
CA PRO A 140 19.11 21.06 8.43
C PRO A 140 17.75 20.59 8.94
N LYS A 141 16.68 20.96 8.25
CA LYS A 141 15.29 20.49 8.57
C LYS A 141 15.15 18.97 8.49
N THR A 142 15.87 18.30 7.61
CA THR A 142 15.90 16.84 7.51
C THR A 142 16.62 16.24 8.71
N MET A 143 17.77 16.80 9.09
CA MET A 143 18.52 16.37 10.28
C MET A 143 17.71 16.57 11.57
N GLU A 144 17.01 17.68 11.73
CA GLU A 144 16.10 17.89 12.86
C GLU A 144 14.96 16.85 12.93
N ARG A 145 14.42 16.48 11.78
CA ARG A 145 13.38 15.42 11.71
C ARG A 145 13.95 14.07 12.10
N ILE A 146 15.15 13.75 11.62
CA ILE A 146 15.86 12.52 11.99
C ILE A 146 16.15 12.51 13.49
N ALA A 147 16.68 13.60 14.07
CA ALA A 147 16.96 13.70 15.50
C ALA A 147 15.70 13.50 16.36
N ARG A 148 14.59 14.13 15.98
CA ARG A 148 13.28 13.91 16.64
C ARG A 148 12.82 12.47 16.52
N GLY A 149 12.99 11.88 15.32
CA GLY A 149 12.66 10.47 15.08
C GLY A 149 13.51 9.52 15.92
N LEU A 150 14.81 9.73 15.98
CA LEU A 150 15.74 8.95 16.82
C LEU A 150 15.35 9.01 18.30
N LYS A 151 15.07 10.20 18.83
CA LYS A 151 14.59 10.32 20.21
C LYS A 151 13.31 9.53 20.44
N LYS A 152 12.29 9.79 19.63
CA LYS A 152 10.95 9.23 19.84
C LYS A 152 10.87 7.72 19.60
N PHE A 153 11.59 7.21 18.61
CA PHE A 153 11.37 5.85 18.10
C PHE A 153 12.52 4.90 18.39
N VAL A 154 13.74 5.40 18.62
CA VAL A 154 14.90 4.54 18.90
C VAL A 154 15.26 4.57 20.38
N LEU A 155 15.34 5.76 20.98
CA LEU A 155 15.73 5.88 22.41
C LEU A 155 14.60 5.51 23.35
N ASP A 156 13.36 5.83 22.97
CA ASP A 156 12.17 5.57 23.78
C ASP A 156 11.46 4.24 23.39
N ASN A 157 11.92 3.54 22.36
CA ASN A 157 11.34 2.29 21.88
C ASN A 157 12.45 1.30 21.47
N PRO A 158 12.72 0.25 22.25
CA PRO A 158 13.78 -0.71 21.98
C PRO A 158 13.49 -1.67 20.84
N GLU A 159 12.23 -1.74 20.38
CA GLU A 159 11.83 -2.68 19.33
C GLU A 159 12.13 -2.14 17.92
N PRO A 160 12.56 -3.00 16.99
CA PRO A 160 12.77 -2.61 15.60
C PRO A 160 11.48 -2.13 14.93
N PHE A 161 11.55 -1.06 14.13
CA PHE A 161 10.37 -0.45 13.53
C PHE A 161 10.62 0.12 12.13
N ILE A 162 9.53 0.33 11.39
CA ILE A 162 9.50 1.00 10.10
C ILE A 162 8.74 2.32 10.24
N ILE A 163 9.28 3.39 9.63
CA ILE A 163 8.59 4.67 9.51
C ILE A 163 8.13 4.86 8.08
N GLN A 164 6.83 5.02 7.90
CA GLN A 164 6.27 5.38 6.59
C GLN A 164 6.54 6.86 6.29
N CYS A 165 7.27 7.15 5.21
CA CYS A 165 7.57 8.50 4.75
C CYS A 165 6.48 9.06 3.80
N ASN A 166 5.22 9.05 4.21
CA ASN A 166 4.12 9.63 3.43
C ASN A 166 3.89 11.10 3.81
N HIS A 167 3.29 11.88 2.91
CA HIS A 167 2.99 13.29 3.17
C HIS A 167 1.95 13.47 4.28
N GLY A 168 2.36 14.15 5.36
CA GLY A 168 1.50 14.71 6.42
C GLY A 168 1.32 13.86 7.68
N GLY A 169 1.57 14.47 8.84
CA GLY A 169 1.22 14.01 10.17
C GLY A 169 2.31 13.26 10.94
N GLU A 170 2.23 13.32 12.25
CA GLU A 170 3.00 12.44 13.15
C GLU A 170 2.49 11.01 12.99
N ARG A 171 3.41 10.09 12.68
CA ARG A 171 3.07 8.68 12.50
C ARG A 171 3.62 7.84 13.64
N ARG A 172 2.89 6.78 13.95
CA ARG A 172 3.37 5.74 14.85
C ARG A 172 4.40 4.88 14.09
N PRO A 173 5.45 4.39 14.78
CA PRO A 173 6.30 3.37 14.21
C PRO A 173 5.48 2.09 14.01
N ASN A 174 5.70 1.41 12.89
CA ASN A 174 5.15 0.09 12.65
C ASN A 174 6.18 -0.96 13.04
N ASP A 175 5.78 -1.96 13.78
CA ASP A 175 6.64 -3.10 14.10
C ASP A 175 7.01 -3.81 12.79
N ILE A 176 8.29 -4.16 12.62
CA ILE A 176 8.76 -4.89 11.43
C ILE A 176 8.20 -6.32 11.35
N ARG A 177 7.68 -6.85 12.45
CA ARG A 177 7.04 -8.18 12.51
C ARG A 177 5.61 -8.15 11.95
N GLU A 178 5.02 -6.96 11.87
CA GLU A 178 3.72 -6.74 11.25
C GLU A 178 3.85 -6.55 9.72
N PRO A 179 2.78 -6.83 8.98
CA PRO A 179 2.75 -6.67 7.52
C PRO A 179 2.64 -5.21 7.05
#